data_cb27c5e16fdd9707d30b32c009823586
#
_entry.id   cb27c5e16fdd9707d30b32c009823586
#
_cell.length_a   1.000
_cell.length_b   1.000
_cell.length_c   1.000
_cell.angle_alpha   90.00
_cell.angle_beta   90.00
_cell.angle_gamma   90.00
#
_symmetry.space_group_name_H-M   'P 1'
#
loop_
_entity.id
_entity.type
_entity.pdbx_description
1 polymer ?
#
loop_
_entity_poly.entity_id
_entity_poly.type
_entity_poly.pdbx_seq_one_letter_code
_entity_poly.pdbx_strand_id
1 'polypeptide(L)'
;MIHPHTYIHPNARLATNVKIDPFTVIHQDVEIGDGTWIGSNVTIMEGARIGKNCRIFPGAVIAAIPQDLKFQGEYSTVHIGDNTTIREF
;
A
#
# COMPACT_ATOMS: atom_id res chain seq x y z
N MET A 1 -12.26 -7.68 -3.47
CA MET A 1 -13.35 -6.86 -2.96
C MET A 1 -12.83 -5.86 -1.94
N ILE A 2 -13.31 -4.65 -2.00
CA ILE A 2 -12.88 -3.60 -1.09
C ILE A 2 -13.95 -3.41 -0.04
N HIS A 3 -13.56 -3.59 1.24
CA HIS A 3 -14.53 -3.46 2.32
C HIS A 3 -14.94 -1.99 2.48
N PRO A 4 -16.23 -1.71 2.77
CA PRO A 4 -16.71 -0.33 2.86
C PRO A 4 -16.10 0.48 4.00
N HIS A 5 -15.56 -0.16 5.03
CA HIS A 5 -14.92 0.56 6.14
C HIS A 5 -13.42 0.73 5.91
N THR A 6 -13.03 1.07 4.69
CA THR A 6 -11.67 1.43 4.35
C THR A 6 -11.63 2.89 3.91
N TYR A 7 -10.49 3.53 4.06
CA TYR A 7 -10.27 4.82 3.43
C TYR A 7 -9.30 4.64 2.27
N ILE A 8 -9.72 5.00 1.08
CA ILE A 8 -8.87 4.94 -0.10
C ILE A 8 -8.90 6.31 -0.75
N HIS A 9 -7.73 6.95 -0.80
CA HIS A 9 -7.65 8.26 -1.42
C HIS A 9 -8.06 8.17 -2.89
N PRO A 10 -8.81 9.14 -3.40
CA PRO A 10 -9.27 9.09 -4.80
C PRO A 10 -8.14 8.96 -5.83
N ASN A 11 -6.94 9.43 -5.49
CA ASN A 11 -5.81 9.36 -6.40
C ASN A 11 -4.99 8.08 -6.24
N ALA A 12 -5.43 7.14 -5.43
CA ALA A 12 -4.82 5.82 -5.39
C ALA A 12 -5.25 5.03 -6.63
N ARG A 13 -4.34 4.22 -7.15
CA ARG A 13 -4.58 3.45 -8.37
C ARG A 13 -4.57 1.98 -8.02
N LEU A 14 -5.75 1.39 -8.00
CA LEU A 14 -5.94 -0.02 -7.67
C LEU A 14 -6.29 -0.79 -8.92
N ALA A 15 -5.57 -1.88 -9.15
CA ALA A 15 -5.85 -2.76 -10.28
C ALA A 15 -7.09 -3.61 -9.98
N THR A 16 -7.43 -4.50 -10.90
CA THR A 16 -8.57 -5.40 -10.76
C THR A 16 -8.29 -6.44 -9.68
N ASN A 17 -9.34 -6.93 -9.05
CA ASN A 17 -9.24 -8.04 -8.08
C ASN A 17 -8.38 -7.74 -6.87
N VAL A 18 -8.21 -6.48 -6.52
CA VAL A 18 -7.57 -6.12 -5.27
C VAL A 18 -8.57 -6.32 -4.14
N LYS A 19 -8.12 -6.96 -3.07
CA LYS A 19 -8.96 -7.19 -1.89
C LYS A 19 -8.39 -6.40 -0.73
N ILE A 20 -9.23 -5.57 -0.11
CA ILE A 20 -8.81 -4.73 1.01
C ILE A 20 -9.77 -4.95 2.16
N ASP A 21 -9.23 -5.39 3.30
CA ASP A 21 -10.01 -5.66 4.50
C ASP A 21 -10.26 -4.38 5.30
N PRO A 22 -11.18 -4.41 6.28
CA PRO A 22 -11.65 -3.18 6.93
C PRO A 22 -10.56 -2.45 7.71
N PHE A 23 -10.75 -1.13 7.85
CA PHE A 23 -9.93 -0.23 8.65
C PHE A 23 -8.52 -0.02 8.11
N THR A 24 -8.34 -0.28 6.83
CA THR A 24 -7.10 0.00 6.12
C THR A 24 -7.18 1.39 5.50
N VAL A 25 -6.05 2.10 5.51
CA VAL A 25 -5.94 3.44 4.95
C VAL A 25 -4.94 3.42 3.80
N ILE A 26 -5.38 3.86 2.63
CA ILE A 26 -4.54 3.97 1.44
C ILE A 26 -4.45 5.43 1.06
N HIS A 27 -3.23 5.96 1.07
CA HIS A 27 -3.00 7.37 0.77
C HIS A 27 -2.95 7.63 -0.73
N GLN A 28 -2.80 8.91 -1.09
CA GLN A 28 -2.68 9.28 -2.49
C GLN A 28 -1.41 8.69 -3.09
N ASP A 29 -1.38 8.60 -4.41
CA ASP A 29 -0.18 8.19 -5.14
C ASP A 29 0.34 6.83 -4.71
N VAL A 30 -0.59 5.88 -4.54
CA VAL A 30 -0.30 4.49 -4.25
C VAL A 30 -0.77 3.68 -5.44
N GLU A 31 0.03 2.69 -5.85
CA GLU A 31 -0.36 1.74 -6.89
C GLU A 31 -0.36 0.35 -6.31
N ILE A 32 -1.45 -0.39 -6.54
CA ILE A 32 -1.57 -1.77 -6.06
C ILE A 32 -1.94 -2.65 -7.25
N GLY A 33 -1.12 -3.65 -7.50
CA GLY A 33 -1.28 -4.54 -8.64
C GLY A 33 -2.39 -5.57 -8.46
N ASP A 34 -2.72 -6.22 -9.56
CA ASP A 34 -3.84 -7.15 -9.65
C ASP A 34 -3.69 -8.32 -8.66
N GLY A 35 -4.79 -8.72 -8.04
CA GLY A 35 -4.81 -9.89 -7.17
C GLY A 35 -4.18 -9.72 -5.81
N THR A 36 -3.74 -8.51 -5.46
CA THR A 36 -3.11 -8.26 -4.16
C THR A 36 -4.15 -8.19 -3.06
N TRP A 37 -3.82 -8.75 -1.90
CA TRP A 37 -4.65 -8.71 -0.70
C TRP A 37 -4.00 -7.82 0.35
N ILE A 38 -4.77 -6.89 0.87
CA ILE A 38 -4.36 -6.00 1.96
C ILE A 38 -5.21 -6.33 3.19
N GLY A 39 -4.57 -6.75 4.26
CA GLY A 39 -5.27 -7.10 5.49
C GLY A 39 -5.82 -5.89 6.23
N SER A 40 -6.45 -6.14 7.36
CA SER A 40 -7.06 -5.09 8.17
C SER A 40 -6.00 -4.21 8.85
N ASN A 41 -6.37 -2.96 9.11
CA ASN A 41 -5.53 -2.06 9.90
C ASN A 41 -4.13 -1.88 9.29
N VAL A 42 -4.07 -1.87 7.96
CA VAL A 42 -2.84 -1.60 7.23
C VAL A 42 -2.85 -0.14 6.81
N THR A 43 -1.69 0.49 6.87
CA THR A 43 -1.54 1.86 6.36
C THR A 43 -0.56 1.84 5.22
N ILE A 44 -0.99 2.31 4.05
CA ILE A 44 -0.13 2.40 2.88
C ILE A 44 0.03 3.87 2.54
N MET A 45 1.25 4.36 2.72
CA MET A 45 1.57 5.77 2.57
C MET A 45 1.86 6.10 1.11
N GLU A 46 1.81 7.39 0.80
CA GLU A 46 2.06 7.83 -0.57
C GLU A 46 3.42 7.39 -1.06
N GLY A 47 3.51 7.10 -2.34
CA GLY A 47 4.74 6.63 -2.96
C GLY A 47 4.89 5.12 -3.00
N ALA A 48 3.96 4.36 -2.44
CA ALA A 48 4.05 2.90 -2.47
C ALA A 48 3.63 2.36 -3.83
N ARG A 49 4.41 1.41 -4.33
CA ARG A 49 4.14 0.71 -5.58
C ARG A 49 4.14 -0.78 -5.27
N ILE A 50 2.96 -1.34 -5.12
CA ILE A 50 2.80 -2.74 -4.72
C ILE A 50 2.44 -3.55 -5.96
N GLY A 51 3.19 -4.62 -6.19
CA GLY A 51 3.02 -5.46 -7.37
C GLY A 51 1.80 -6.35 -7.31
N LYS A 52 1.80 -7.37 -8.16
CA LYS A 52 0.68 -8.29 -8.30
C LYS A 52 0.77 -9.42 -7.29
N ASN A 53 -0.39 -9.90 -6.86
CA ASN A 53 -0.50 -11.10 -6.02
C ASN A 53 0.32 -11.02 -4.74
N CYS A 54 0.44 -9.82 -4.18
CA CYS A 54 1.10 -9.61 -2.91
C CYS A 54 0.13 -9.87 -1.77
N ARG A 55 0.67 -10.12 -0.59
CA ARG A 55 -0.12 -10.35 0.61
C ARG A 55 0.46 -9.48 1.72
N ILE A 56 -0.32 -8.49 2.14
CA ILE A 56 0.09 -7.55 3.20
C ILE A 56 -0.74 -7.87 4.43
N PHE A 57 -0.09 -8.38 5.46
CA PHE A 57 -0.80 -8.87 6.64
C PHE A 57 -1.23 -7.73 7.56
N PRO A 58 -2.24 -7.96 8.40
CA PRO A 58 -2.81 -6.90 9.24
C PRO A 58 -1.76 -6.21 10.11
N GLY A 59 -1.92 -4.91 10.27
CA GLY A 59 -1.05 -4.11 11.11
C GLY A 59 0.20 -3.59 10.44
N ALA A 60 0.48 -3.97 9.21
CA ALA A 60 1.66 -3.52 8.51
C ALA A 60 1.56 -2.05 8.11
N VAL A 61 2.69 -1.38 8.00
CA VAL A 61 2.78 -0.03 7.47
C VAL A 61 3.77 -0.03 6.31
N ILE A 62 3.31 0.44 5.16
CA ILE A 62 4.16 0.55 3.97
C ILE A 62 4.40 2.03 3.72
N ALA A 63 5.65 2.44 3.75
CA ALA A 63 6.00 3.85 3.59
C ALA A 63 7.29 4.00 2.81
N ALA A 64 7.32 5.01 1.94
CA ALA A 64 8.53 5.42 1.25
C ALA A 64 9.22 6.45 2.15
N ILE A 65 10.32 6.05 2.79
CA ILE A 65 11.01 6.91 3.74
C ILE A 65 12.29 7.43 3.09
N PRO A 66 12.47 8.75 3.00
CA PRO A 66 13.71 9.31 2.50
C PRO A 66 14.86 8.91 3.42
N GLN A 67 15.96 8.46 2.82
CA GLN A 67 17.12 8.01 3.60
C GLN A 67 18.13 9.11 3.83
N ASP A 68 17.94 10.25 3.21
CA ASP A 68 18.87 11.37 3.30
C ASP A 68 18.32 12.39 4.30
N LEU A 69 19.11 12.70 5.33
CA LEU A 69 18.72 13.71 6.29
C LEU A 69 18.60 15.10 5.68
N LYS A 70 19.14 15.27 4.50
CA LYS A 70 19.03 16.53 3.76
C LYS A 70 17.89 16.51 2.75
N PHE A 71 16.92 15.63 2.95
CA PHE A 71 15.77 15.55 2.09
C PHE A 71 15.11 16.93 1.95
N GLN A 72 14.92 17.36 0.70
CA GLN A 72 14.39 18.68 0.43
C GLN A 72 13.15 18.63 -0.44
N GLY A 73 12.22 17.76 -0.09
CA GLY A 73 10.98 17.63 -0.83
C GLY A 73 11.07 16.73 -2.05
N GLU A 74 12.15 15.98 -2.18
CA GLU A 74 12.25 15.04 -3.28
C GLU A 74 11.25 13.93 -3.11
N TYR A 75 10.70 13.48 -4.23
CA TYR A 75 9.70 12.44 -4.23
C TYR A 75 10.36 11.07 -4.02
N SER A 76 9.83 10.33 -3.06
CA SER A 76 10.35 8.98 -2.76
C SER A 76 9.29 7.94 -3.04
N THR A 77 9.72 6.78 -3.55
CA THR A 77 8.85 5.64 -3.75
C THR A 77 9.42 4.41 -3.08
N VAL A 78 8.55 3.48 -2.73
CA VAL A 78 8.95 2.16 -2.29
C VAL A 78 8.29 1.15 -3.21
N HIS A 79 9.06 0.20 -3.71
CA HIS A 79 8.58 -0.80 -4.66
C HIS A 79 8.57 -2.17 -4.01
N ILE A 80 7.43 -2.83 -4.06
CA ILE A 80 7.26 -4.17 -3.56
C ILE A 80 6.96 -5.05 -4.76
N GLY A 81 7.84 -6.00 -5.02
CA GLY A 81 7.73 -6.86 -6.21
C GLY A 81 6.54 -7.80 -6.13
N ASP A 82 6.22 -8.40 -7.26
CA ASP A 82 5.11 -9.33 -7.36
C ASP A 82 5.29 -10.52 -6.42
N ASN A 83 4.18 -11.06 -5.94
CA ASN A 83 4.15 -12.27 -5.12
C ASN A 83 4.89 -12.14 -3.79
N THR A 84 5.00 -10.94 -3.27
CA THR A 84 5.67 -10.67 -2.00
C THR A 84 4.68 -10.78 -0.86
N THR A 85 5.13 -11.35 0.26
CA THR A 85 4.34 -11.42 1.49
C THR A 85 5.00 -10.53 2.52
N ILE A 86 4.24 -9.59 3.06
CA ILE A 86 4.70 -8.70 4.13
C ILE A 86 3.87 -8.97 5.36
N ARG A 87 4.53 -9.34 6.45
CA ARG A 87 3.86 -9.59 7.71
C ARG A 87 3.97 -8.38 8.60
N GLU A 88 3.07 -8.33 9.56
CA GLU A 88 3.14 -7.29 10.58
C GLU A 88 4.33 -7.54 11.51
N PHE A 89 4.62 -6.56 12.30
CA PHE A 89 5.61 -6.74 13.37
C PHE A 89 5.40 -5.70 14.44
#